data_f9ae951058306396cf9da1c2366fbd1d
#
_entry.id   f9ae951058306396cf9da1c2366fbd1d
#
_cell.length_a   1.000
_cell.length_b   1.000
_cell.length_c   1.000
_cell.angle_alpha   90.00
_cell.angle_beta   90.00
_cell.angle_gamma   90.00
#
_symmetry.space_group_name_H-M   'P 1'
#
loop_
_entity.id
_entity.type
_entity.pdbx_description
1 polymer ?
#
loop_
_entity_poly.entity_id
_entity_poly.type
_entity_poly.pdbx_seq_one_letter_code
_entity_poly.pdbx_strand_id
1 'polypeptide(L)'
;SVIIAAVGLVVASVSVMTLRPKTTSGDLAAGDAFEVVGELYALSIATDLNARKPDLIAVVPLPLRGPEILSVRPIPHGSTIRIVRKGESRWPTFLYPDRYYVESQSIDNEAGLPVVLDLAQGNEGGPSVLNPVIYRPLN
;
A
#
# COMPACT_ATOMS: atom_id res chain seq x y z
N SER A 1 31.40 10.29 -25.60
CA SER A 1 31.12 10.39 -25.02
C SER A 1 31.03 10.31 -24.40
N VAL A 2 31.27 10.44 -24.56
CA VAL A 2 30.99 10.48 -23.70
C VAL A 2 30.41 10.27 -23.33
N ILE A 3 30.41 10.13 -23.66
CA ILE A 3 29.82 10.12 -23.11
C ILE A 3 29.40 9.49 -22.74
N ILE A 4 29.69 9.09 -22.95
CA ILE A 4 29.21 8.65 -22.40
C ILE A 4 29.09 8.31 -21.58
N ALA A 5 29.54 8.45 -21.64
CA ALA A 5 29.28 8.27 -20.72
C ALA A 5 28.83 8.32 -20.13
N ALA A 6 28.85 8.46 -20.28
CA ALA A 6 28.23 8.58 -19.51
C ALA A 6 27.50 8.17 -19.39
N VAL A 7 27.61 7.69 -19.83
CA VAL A 7 26.81 7.31 -19.52
C VAL A 7 26.58 6.63 -18.89
N GLY A 8 27.02 6.42 -19.07
CA GLY A 8 26.52 5.92 -18.44
C GLY A 8 26.47 5.74 -17.68
N LEU A 9 26.75 5.84 -17.51
CA LEU A 9 26.41 5.89 -16.62
C LEU A 9 25.71 5.93 -16.24
N VAL A 10 25.65 5.87 -16.60
CA VAL A 10 24.82 5.86 -16.13
C VAL A 10 24.27 5.16 -16.00
N VAL A 11 24.46 4.63 -16.38
CA VAL A 11 23.82 4.06 -16.12
C VAL A 11 23.77 3.58 -15.33
N ALA A 12 24.18 3.44 -15.23
CA ALA A 12 23.90 3.09 -14.45
C ALA A 12 23.51 3.29 -13.77
N SER A 13 23.48 3.50 -13.70
CA SER A 13 22.90 3.52 -12.93
C SER A 13 22.06 3.22 -12.94
N VAL A 14 22.01 2.88 -13.33
CA VAL A 14 21.17 2.48 -13.17
C VAL A 14 20.78 1.63 -12.82
N SER A 15 20.75 1.21 -12.96
CA SER A 15 20.31 0.37 -12.50
C SER A 15 20.59 -0.13 -11.61
N VAL A 16 21.15 -0.16 -11.35
CA VAL A 16 21.08 -0.65 -10.45
C VAL A 16 20.65 -0.46 -9.66
N MET A 17 20.40 -0.22 -9.62
CA MET A 17 19.80 -0.19 -8.85
C MET A 17 18.91 -0.64 -8.87
N THR A 18 18.79 -0.78 -9.27
CA THR A 18 17.84 -1.27 -9.12
C THR A 18 17.56 -2.25 -8.52
N LEU A 19 18.12 -2.63 -8.26
CA LEU A 19 17.93 -3.62 -7.63
C LEU A 19 17.94 -3.56 -6.29
N ARG A 20 17.77 -2.57 -5.79
CA ARG A 20 17.78 -2.44 -4.40
C ARG A 20 16.64 -3.18 -3.81
N PRO A 21 16.84 -4.04 -2.88
CA PRO A 21 15.75 -4.76 -2.28
C PRO A 21 14.95 -3.82 -1.43
N LYS A 22 13.74 -3.66 -1.78
CA LYS A 22 12.86 -2.84 -1.01
C LYS A 22 12.55 -3.38 0.33
N THR A 23 12.82 -4.65 0.50
CA THR A 23 12.42 -5.31 1.71
C THR A 23 13.39 -5.16 2.82
N THR A 24 14.53 -4.50 2.60
CA THR A 24 15.54 -4.49 3.64
C THR A 24 15.78 -3.15 4.23
N SER A 25 15.23 -2.09 3.71
CA SER A 25 15.74 -0.83 4.11
C SER A 25 14.72 0.22 4.20
N GLY A 26 13.69 0.00 4.75
CA GLY A 26 12.87 1.08 5.01
C GLY A 26 11.58 1.09 4.29
N ASP A 27 11.11 2.24 4.02
CA ASP A 27 9.73 2.42 3.65
C ASP A 27 9.47 2.03 2.21
N LEU A 28 8.23 1.68 1.93
CA LEU A 28 7.75 1.55 0.58
C LEU A 28 7.79 2.92 -0.08
N ALA A 29 8.08 2.95 -1.37
CA ALA A 29 8.24 4.20 -2.09
C ALA A 29 7.05 4.47 -2.99
N ALA A 30 6.77 5.75 -3.22
CA ALA A 30 5.73 6.16 -4.15
C ALA A 30 6.00 5.54 -5.51
N GLY A 31 4.95 4.99 -6.12
CA GLY A 31 5.06 4.30 -7.40
C GLY A 31 5.32 2.82 -7.30
N ASP A 32 5.70 2.31 -6.14
CA ASP A 32 5.83 0.87 -5.95
C ASP A 32 4.47 0.22 -6.21
N ALA A 33 4.48 -0.86 -6.99
CA ALA A 33 3.26 -1.54 -7.37
C ALA A 33 3.33 -3.01 -7.01
N PHE A 34 2.19 -3.56 -6.62
CA PHE A 34 2.09 -4.94 -6.18
C PHE A 34 0.86 -5.58 -6.79
N GLU A 35 0.99 -6.84 -7.12
CA GLU A 35 -0.15 -7.64 -7.57
C GLU A 35 -0.76 -8.35 -6.36
N VAL A 36 -2.07 -8.36 -6.28
CA VAL A 36 -2.79 -9.05 -5.22
C VAL A 36 -2.84 -10.54 -5.57
N VAL A 37 -2.21 -11.36 -4.74
CA VAL A 37 -2.15 -12.81 -4.96
C VAL A 37 -2.80 -13.58 -3.82
N GLY A 38 -3.27 -12.92 -2.79
CA GLY A 38 -3.95 -13.54 -1.66
C GLY A 38 -5.27 -12.85 -1.37
N GLU A 39 -5.92 -13.26 -0.29
CA GLU A 39 -7.18 -12.67 0.13
C GLU A 39 -6.97 -11.23 0.56
N LEU A 40 -7.77 -10.33 0.02
CA LEU A 40 -7.66 -8.92 0.33
C LEU A 40 -9.03 -8.26 0.18
N TYR A 41 -9.32 -7.30 1.04
CA TYR A 41 -10.62 -6.65 1.10
C TYR A 41 -10.46 -5.14 1.20
N ALA A 42 -11.43 -4.44 0.62
CA ALA A 42 -11.56 -2.99 0.76
C ALA A 42 -12.71 -2.72 1.71
N LEU A 43 -12.43 -2.06 2.82
CA LEU A 43 -13.42 -1.75 3.83
C LEU A 43 -13.75 -0.26 3.78
N SER A 44 -15.04 0.06 3.61
CA SER A 44 -15.47 1.45 3.75
C SER A 44 -15.66 1.75 5.21
N ILE A 45 -14.98 2.76 5.71
CA ILE A 45 -14.94 3.06 7.14
C ILE A 45 -15.48 4.45 7.40
N ALA A 46 -16.29 4.56 8.45
CA ALA A 46 -16.75 5.83 8.99
C ALA A 46 -16.03 6.08 10.31
N THR A 47 -15.11 7.03 10.32
CA THR A 47 -14.41 7.35 11.56
C THR A 47 -15.31 8.10 12.52
N ASP A 48 -16.33 8.79 12.01
CA ASP A 48 -17.36 9.37 12.83
C ASP A 48 -18.57 8.45 12.84
N LEU A 49 -18.74 7.71 13.92
CA LEU A 49 -19.80 6.73 14.03
C LEU A 49 -21.20 7.36 13.94
N ASN A 50 -21.33 8.60 14.35
CA ASN A 50 -22.62 9.27 14.32
C ASN A 50 -23.02 9.68 12.92
N ALA A 51 -22.05 10.04 12.10
CA ALA A 51 -22.33 10.48 10.74
C ALA A 51 -22.73 9.33 9.83
N ARG A 52 -22.20 8.13 10.09
CA ARG A 52 -22.48 6.92 9.33
C ARG A 52 -22.23 7.12 7.84
N LYS A 53 -21.20 7.90 7.51
CA LYS A 53 -20.76 8.13 6.15
C LYS A 53 -19.33 7.66 6.02
N PRO A 54 -19.00 6.97 4.93
CA PRO A 54 -17.61 6.52 4.77
C PRO A 54 -16.72 7.74 4.53
N ASP A 55 -15.57 7.75 5.17
CA ASP A 55 -14.58 8.81 4.99
C ASP A 55 -13.22 8.27 4.64
N LEU A 56 -13.03 6.95 4.64
CA LEU A 56 -11.83 6.34 4.10
C LEU A 56 -12.10 4.88 3.72
N ILE A 57 -11.19 4.33 2.93
CA ILE A 57 -11.24 2.93 2.54
C ILE A 57 -9.94 2.29 3.05
N ALA A 58 -10.07 1.20 3.80
CA ALA A 58 -8.90 0.48 4.32
C ALA A 58 -8.72 -0.82 3.54
N VAL A 59 -7.47 -1.12 3.18
CA VAL A 59 -7.12 -2.34 2.48
C VAL A 59 -6.53 -3.31 3.49
N VAL A 60 -7.23 -4.42 3.74
CA VAL A 60 -6.82 -5.40 4.74
C VAL A 60 -7.09 -6.82 4.26
N PRO A 61 -6.30 -7.81 4.72
CA PRO A 61 -6.50 -9.19 4.31
C PRO A 61 -7.62 -9.92 5.02
N LEU A 62 -8.27 -9.27 5.98
CA LEU A 62 -9.34 -9.90 6.76
C LEU A 62 -10.64 -9.12 6.58
N PRO A 63 -11.78 -9.80 6.42
CA PRO A 63 -13.06 -9.12 6.31
C PRO A 63 -13.54 -8.69 7.70
N LEU A 64 -12.92 -7.65 8.23
CA LEU A 64 -13.20 -7.17 9.57
C LEU A 64 -14.61 -6.62 9.67
N ARG A 65 -15.15 -6.64 10.89
CA ARG A 65 -16.48 -6.13 11.16
C ARG A 65 -16.44 -5.25 12.40
N GLY A 66 -17.38 -4.33 12.45
CA GLY A 66 -17.49 -3.41 13.57
C GLY A 66 -18.41 -2.27 13.18
N PRO A 67 -18.83 -1.45 14.16
CA PRO A 67 -19.77 -0.36 13.86
C PRO A 67 -19.20 0.68 12.91
N GLU A 68 -17.88 0.81 12.86
CA GLU A 68 -17.24 1.77 11.97
C GLU A 68 -17.11 1.26 10.54
N ILE A 69 -17.35 -0.04 10.29
CA ILE A 69 -17.16 -0.61 8.97
C ILE A 69 -18.51 -0.69 8.27
N LEU A 70 -18.66 0.12 7.22
CA LEU A 70 -19.93 0.25 6.52
C LEU A 70 -20.07 -0.75 5.39
N SER A 71 -18.97 -1.20 4.79
CA SER A 71 -19.01 -2.23 3.76
C SER A 71 -17.70 -2.97 3.69
N VAL A 72 -17.77 -4.21 3.20
CA VAL A 72 -16.61 -5.06 3.00
C VAL A 72 -16.72 -5.60 1.58
N ARG A 73 -15.70 -5.35 0.75
CA ARG A 73 -15.69 -5.82 -0.64
C ARG A 73 -14.38 -6.53 -0.93
N PRO A 74 -14.43 -7.69 -1.56
CA PRO A 74 -13.19 -8.38 -1.91
C PRO A 74 -12.48 -7.65 -3.03
N ILE A 75 -11.15 -7.67 -2.98
CA ILE A 75 -10.31 -7.16 -4.04
C ILE A 75 -9.87 -8.37 -4.87
N PRO A 76 -10.17 -8.42 -6.17
CA PRO A 76 -9.87 -9.61 -6.95
C PRO A 76 -8.38 -9.90 -7.04
N HIS A 77 -8.03 -11.18 -7.06
CA HIS A 77 -6.66 -11.59 -7.33
C HIS A 77 -6.27 -11.08 -8.71
N GLY A 78 -5.01 -10.67 -8.84
CA GLY A 78 -4.53 -10.06 -10.08
C GLY A 78 -4.68 -8.55 -10.11
N SER A 79 -5.37 -7.97 -9.13
CA SER A 79 -5.46 -6.51 -9.03
C SER A 79 -4.10 -5.92 -8.73
N THR A 80 -3.90 -4.68 -9.14
CA THR A 80 -2.67 -3.94 -8.85
C THR A 80 -2.95 -2.91 -7.78
N ILE A 81 -2.12 -2.92 -6.74
CA ILE A 81 -2.12 -1.91 -5.69
C ILE A 81 -0.85 -1.08 -5.87
N ARG A 82 -1.00 0.23 -6.00
CA ARG A 82 0.14 1.12 -6.19
C ARG A 82 0.26 2.05 -5.00
N ILE A 83 1.47 2.19 -4.49
CA ILE A 83 1.75 3.12 -3.40
C ILE A 83 1.76 4.53 -3.96
N VAL A 84 0.94 5.41 -3.38
CA VAL A 84 0.90 6.82 -3.77
C VAL A 84 1.88 7.62 -2.93
N ARG A 85 1.81 7.47 -1.62
CA ARG A 85 2.73 8.11 -0.71
C ARG A 85 2.56 7.54 0.69
N LYS A 86 3.53 7.82 1.54
CA LYS A 86 3.44 7.45 2.95
C LYS A 86 2.57 8.47 3.67
N GLY A 87 1.74 8.00 4.59
CA GLY A 87 0.95 8.88 5.43
C GLY A 87 1.78 9.50 6.53
N GLU A 88 1.19 10.46 7.22
CA GLU A 88 1.86 11.13 8.33
C GLU A 88 2.12 10.15 9.47
N SER A 89 3.28 10.31 10.09
CA SER A 89 3.61 9.55 11.28
C SER A 89 2.78 10.06 12.44
N ARG A 90 2.36 9.12 13.30
CA ARG A 90 1.62 9.46 14.50
C ARG A 90 2.48 9.16 15.70
N TRP A 91 2.36 9.97 16.70
CA TRP A 91 3.16 9.81 17.91
C TRP A 91 2.30 9.27 19.04
N PRO A 92 2.77 8.31 19.83
CA PRO A 92 4.07 7.62 19.69
C PRO A 92 4.04 6.59 18.58
N THR A 93 5.09 6.60 17.78
CA THR A 93 5.10 5.80 16.55
C THR A 93 5.05 4.29 16.80
N PHE A 94 5.52 3.84 17.98
CA PHE A 94 5.49 2.41 18.27
C PHE A 94 4.08 1.88 18.53
N LEU A 95 3.10 2.76 18.70
CA LEU A 95 1.70 2.36 18.89
C LEU A 95 0.88 2.42 17.61
N TYR A 96 1.43 3.01 16.56
CA TYR A 96 0.70 3.19 15.31
C TYR A 96 1.50 2.61 14.16
N PRO A 97 0.87 1.78 13.33
CA PRO A 97 1.57 1.22 12.18
C PRO A 97 1.88 2.30 11.16
N ASP A 98 2.86 2.01 10.30
CA ASP A 98 3.09 2.85 9.13
C ASP A 98 1.88 2.77 8.22
N ARG A 99 1.44 3.91 7.75
CA ARG A 99 0.27 4.03 6.87
C ARG A 99 0.72 4.52 5.52
N TYR A 100 0.17 3.92 4.49
CA TYR A 100 0.41 4.34 3.11
C TYR A 100 -0.92 4.65 2.44
N TYR A 101 -0.91 5.68 1.60
CA TYR A 101 -2.02 5.93 0.70
C TYR A 101 -1.75 5.16 -0.57
N VAL A 102 -2.76 4.44 -1.05
CA VAL A 102 -2.62 3.56 -2.20
C VAL A 102 -3.75 3.82 -3.18
N GLU A 103 -3.60 3.29 -4.38
CA GLU A 103 -4.65 3.35 -5.39
C GLU A 103 -4.73 2.03 -6.12
N SER A 104 -5.92 1.71 -6.61
CA SER A 104 -6.16 0.51 -7.41
C SER A 104 -7.43 0.72 -8.23
N GLN A 105 -7.38 0.32 -9.49
CA GLN A 105 -8.57 0.38 -10.34
C GLN A 105 -9.63 -0.63 -9.93
N SER A 106 -9.25 -1.63 -9.15
CA SER A 106 -10.18 -2.66 -8.69
C SER A 106 -10.99 -2.23 -7.48
N ILE A 107 -10.68 -1.08 -6.90
CA ILE A 107 -11.42 -0.56 -5.75
C ILE A 107 -12.39 0.49 -6.22
N ASP A 108 -13.69 0.22 -5.98
CA ASP A 108 -14.74 1.16 -6.32
C ASP A 108 -14.66 2.34 -5.36
N ASN A 109 -14.37 3.52 -5.88
CA ASN A 109 -14.15 4.70 -5.06
C ASN A 109 -14.65 5.96 -5.77
N GLU A 110 -15.94 5.99 -6.08
CA GLU A 110 -16.53 7.10 -6.78
C GLU A 110 -16.46 8.40 -5.97
N ALA A 111 -16.49 8.28 -4.66
CA ALA A 111 -16.45 9.44 -3.78
C ALA A 111 -15.07 10.07 -3.66
N GLY A 112 -14.03 9.40 -4.16
CA GLY A 112 -12.67 9.91 -4.07
C GLY A 112 -12.11 9.89 -2.66
N LEU A 113 -12.48 8.89 -1.88
CA LEU A 113 -12.02 8.77 -0.50
C LEU A 113 -10.55 8.35 -0.48
N PRO A 114 -9.82 8.74 0.58
CA PRO A 114 -8.46 8.21 0.76
C PRO A 114 -8.52 6.69 0.90
N VAL A 115 -7.61 6.00 0.23
CA VAL A 115 -7.47 4.55 0.34
C VAL A 115 -6.18 4.30 1.09
N VAL A 116 -6.27 3.61 2.23
CA VAL A 116 -5.14 3.45 3.12
C VAL A 116 -4.79 1.99 3.28
N LEU A 117 -3.49 1.74 3.42
CA LEU A 117 -2.94 0.42 3.69
C LEU A 117 -1.99 0.59 4.87
N ASP A 118 -2.41 0.07 6.01
CA ASP A 118 -1.58 0.11 7.21
C ASP A 118 -0.75 -1.16 7.28
N LEU A 119 0.52 -1.03 7.68
CA LEU A 119 1.38 -2.18 7.91
C LEU A 119 1.01 -2.81 9.24
N ALA A 120 -0.18 -3.41 9.25
CA ALA A 120 -0.78 -4.04 10.41
C ALA A 120 -1.89 -4.95 9.93
N GLN A 121 -2.49 -5.69 10.85
CA GLN A 121 -3.71 -6.47 10.59
C GLN A 121 -3.52 -7.49 9.49
N GLY A 122 -2.31 -8.00 9.34
CA GLY A 122 -2.01 -9.02 8.34
C GLY A 122 -1.38 -8.51 7.06
N ASN A 123 -1.36 -7.20 6.84
CA ASN A 123 -0.69 -6.63 5.67
C ASN A 123 0.83 -6.70 5.76
N GLU A 124 1.34 -6.89 6.94
CA GLU A 124 2.76 -6.81 7.20
C GLU A 124 3.40 -8.18 7.10
N GLY A 125 4.51 -8.27 6.39
CA GLY A 125 5.25 -9.51 6.24
C GLY A 125 6.60 -9.49 6.92
N GLY A 126 6.85 -8.44 7.69
CA GLY A 126 8.10 -8.20 8.37
C GLY A 126 8.27 -6.73 8.51
N PRO A 127 9.33 -6.24 9.16
CA PRO A 127 9.50 -4.80 9.35
C PRO A 127 9.51 -4.06 8.02
N SER A 128 8.58 -3.15 7.83
CA SER A 128 8.46 -2.31 6.64
C SER A 128 8.28 -3.09 5.34
N VAL A 129 7.70 -4.29 5.42
CA VAL A 129 7.54 -5.16 4.26
C VAL A 129 6.10 -5.61 4.15
N LEU A 130 5.55 -5.58 2.94
CA LEU A 130 4.22 -6.13 2.72
C LEU A 130 4.26 -7.65 2.74
N ASN A 131 3.17 -8.25 3.19
CA ASN A 131 3.06 -9.68 3.33
C ASN A 131 3.12 -10.36 1.95
N PRO A 132 4.15 -11.16 1.66
CA PRO A 132 4.31 -11.76 0.34
C PRO A 132 3.24 -12.80 0.00
N VAL A 133 2.50 -13.29 0.99
CA VAL A 133 1.38 -14.21 0.74
C VAL A 133 0.23 -13.46 0.06
N ILE A 134 0.18 -12.15 0.21
CA ILE A 134 -0.92 -11.33 -0.31
C ILE A 134 -0.45 -10.45 -1.46
N TYR A 135 0.75 -9.90 -1.36
CA TYR A 135 1.24 -8.90 -2.30
C TYR A 135 2.50 -9.39 -3.00
N ARG A 136 2.49 -9.35 -4.31
CA ARG A 136 3.67 -9.70 -5.11
C ARG A 136 4.20 -8.45 -5.79
N PRO A 137 5.47 -8.07 -5.55
CA PRO A 137 6.03 -6.89 -6.22
C PRO A 137 5.99 -7.03 -7.73
N LEU A 138 5.67 -5.94 -8.42
CA LEU A 138 5.56 -5.93 -9.87
C LEU A 138 6.82 -5.39 -10.55
N ASN A 139 7.77 -4.88 -9.80
CA ASN A 139 9.05 -4.46 -10.40
C ASN A 139 10.23 -4.68 -9.46
#